data_266ffbb4f1b55e8b11f042ae94754ce6
#
_entry.id   266ffbb4f1b55e8b11f042ae94754ce6
#
_cell.length_a   1.000
_cell.length_b   1.000
_cell.length_c   1.000
_cell.angle_alpha   90.00
_cell.angle_beta   90.00
_cell.angle_gamma   90.00
#
_symmetry.space_group_name_H-M   'P 1'
#
loop_
_entity.id
_entity.type
_entity.pdbx_description
1 polymer ?
#
loop_
_entity_poly.entity_id
_entity_poly.type
_entity_poly.pdbx_seq_one_letter_code
_entity_poly.pdbx_strand_id
1 'polypeptide(L)'
;MTPENYQRLSELLLDMGESMLFCGAEIQRIEDTLQRMSMAYGAEKANVFVITSSIVLTLNFKDGIQITDSRRVLSNGGTDFGKLEKFNDLSRRCAVKPLSLDELEAELKTVNQNAVPLLKMYLGSAFAAGGFAVFFGGTVVDGILAALFGLFICFLQIKFTPICPNALFFNFVSAFTSGLLICLAGQTFPYLHADKIMIGDIMLLIPGIAITNATRDMLLGDTISGVMKMMQCLLLAGALACGFMLAISLIGG
;
A
#
# COMPACT_ATOMS: atom_id res chain seq x y z
N MET A 1 26.59 -20.84 12.71
CA MET A 1 26.05 -19.67 13.44
C MET A 1 25.76 -20.08 14.89
N THR A 2 25.75 -19.12 15.84
CA THR A 2 25.33 -19.40 17.20
C THR A 2 23.78 -19.42 17.30
N PRO A 3 23.16 -20.05 18.32
CA PRO A 3 21.72 -20.01 18.50
C PRO A 3 21.15 -18.57 18.54
N GLU A 4 21.87 -17.66 19.14
CA GLU A 4 21.55 -16.23 19.19
C GLU A 4 21.49 -15.59 17.79
N ASN A 5 22.41 -15.96 16.90
CA ASN A 5 22.44 -15.47 15.52
C ASN A 5 21.27 -16.02 14.70
N TYR A 6 20.82 -17.24 14.94
CA TYR A 6 19.63 -17.78 14.27
C TYR A 6 18.35 -17.07 14.72
N GLN A 7 18.23 -16.74 16.01
CA GLN A 7 17.11 -15.97 16.53
C GLN A 7 17.08 -14.55 15.90
N ARG A 8 18.21 -13.87 15.90
CA ARG A 8 18.35 -12.54 15.26
C ARG A 8 18.04 -12.58 13.76
N LEU A 9 18.45 -13.64 13.05
CA LEU A 9 18.09 -13.83 11.64
C LEU A 9 16.58 -13.94 11.47
N SER A 10 15.91 -14.74 12.30
CA SER A 10 14.45 -14.89 12.26
C SER A 10 13.74 -13.54 12.46
N GLU A 11 14.18 -12.72 13.41
CA GLU A 11 13.64 -11.39 13.66
C GLU A 11 13.83 -10.46 12.46
N LEU A 12 15.02 -10.41 11.86
CA LEU A 12 15.30 -9.58 10.68
C LEU A 12 14.45 -10.01 9.46
N LEU A 13 14.25 -11.31 9.27
CA LEU A 13 13.39 -11.82 8.22
C LEU A 13 11.92 -11.45 8.45
N LEU A 14 11.43 -11.52 9.68
CA LEU A 14 10.09 -11.08 10.06
C LEU A 14 9.92 -9.57 9.86
N ASP A 15 10.92 -8.75 10.20
CA ASP A 15 10.92 -7.30 9.97
C ASP A 15 10.85 -6.97 8.47
N MET A 16 11.58 -7.73 7.63
CA MET A 16 11.50 -7.60 6.19
C MET A 16 10.12 -7.97 5.66
N GLY A 17 9.55 -9.10 6.10
CA GLY A 17 8.22 -9.55 5.71
C GLY A 17 7.12 -8.57 6.11
N GLU A 18 7.15 -8.04 7.33
CA GLU A 18 6.25 -7.00 7.81
C GLU A 18 6.34 -5.74 6.96
N SER A 19 7.56 -5.29 6.67
CA SER A 19 7.81 -4.12 5.81
C SER A 19 7.29 -4.33 4.39
N MET A 20 7.44 -5.53 3.83
CA MET A 20 6.89 -5.88 2.51
C MET A 20 5.36 -5.89 2.51
N LEU A 21 4.72 -6.46 3.56
CA LEU A 21 3.25 -6.39 3.73
C LEU A 21 2.78 -4.94 3.81
N PHE A 22 3.46 -4.13 4.60
CA PHE A 22 3.15 -2.70 4.75
C PHE A 22 3.26 -1.93 3.43
N CYS A 23 4.18 -2.33 2.54
CA CYS A 23 4.33 -1.75 1.20
C CYS A 23 3.37 -2.33 0.16
N GLY A 24 2.45 -3.20 0.55
CA GLY A 24 1.42 -3.76 -0.34
C GLY A 24 1.91 -4.91 -1.22
N ALA A 25 2.91 -5.67 -0.79
CA ALA A 25 3.34 -6.88 -1.50
C ALA A 25 2.24 -7.95 -1.53
N GLU A 26 2.28 -8.77 -2.57
CA GLU A 26 1.50 -10.00 -2.69
C GLU A 26 1.98 -11.03 -1.66
N ILE A 27 1.07 -11.85 -1.14
CA ILE A 27 1.39 -12.86 -0.11
C ILE A 27 2.49 -13.81 -0.59
N GLN A 28 2.29 -14.43 -1.75
CA GLN A 28 3.26 -15.37 -2.32
C GLN A 28 4.65 -14.75 -2.52
N ARG A 29 4.71 -13.47 -2.93
CA ARG A 29 5.98 -12.76 -3.11
C ARG A 29 6.75 -12.62 -1.79
N ILE A 30 6.05 -12.41 -0.68
CA ILE A 30 6.65 -12.34 0.65
C ILE A 30 7.17 -13.71 1.05
N GLU A 31 6.36 -14.75 0.91
CA GLU A 31 6.74 -16.12 1.23
C GLU A 31 7.96 -16.57 0.44
N ASP A 32 7.98 -16.38 -0.89
CA ASP A 32 9.13 -16.68 -1.76
C ASP A 32 10.39 -15.92 -1.35
N THR A 33 10.24 -14.66 -0.96
CA THR A 33 11.37 -13.82 -0.56
C THR A 33 11.95 -14.29 0.76
N LEU A 34 11.11 -14.51 1.77
CA LEU A 34 11.54 -15.00 3.08
C LEU A 34 12.14 -16.40 3.01
N GLN A 35 11.55 -17.29 2.20
CA GLN A 35 12.08 -18.63 1.98
C GLN A 35 13.46 -18.58 1.32
N ARG A 36 13.63 -17.78 0.26
CA ARG A 36 14.92 -17.59 -0.44
C ARG A 36 15.99 -17.05 0.50
N MET A 37 15.65 -16.04 1.30
CA MET A 37 16.55 -15.48 2.29
C MET A 37 16.96 -16.51 3.34
N SER A 38 16.00 -17.25 3.89
CA SER A 38 16.26 -18.31 4.89
C SER A 38 17.25 -19.36 4.37
N MET A 39 17.04 -19.82 3.15
CA MET A 39 17.94 -20.79 2.50
C MET A 39 19.35 -20.22 2.26
N ALA A 40 19.44 -18.93 1.88
CA ALA A 40 20.72 -18.26 1.68
C ALA A 40 21.54 -18.18 2.98
N TYR A 41 20.87 -18.04 4.12
CA TYR A 41 21.50 -18.01 5.45
C TYR A 41 21.69 -19.39 6.08
N GLY A 42 21.50 -20.48 5.32
CA GLY A 42 21.86 -21.85 5.72
C GLY A 42 20.76 -22.65 6.38
N ALA A 43 19.50 -22.20 6.30
CA ALA A 43 18.38 -23.06 6.66
C ALA A 43 18.27 -24.23 5.68
N GLU A 44 18.05 -25.46 6.16
CA GLU A 44 17.77 -26.64 5.31
C GLU A 44 16.32 -26.63 4.85
N LYS A 45 15.43 -26.12 5.70
CA LYS A 45 14.01 -25.99 5.42
C LYS A 45 13.47 -24.71 6.06
N ALA A 46 12.71 -23.97 5.29
CA ALA A 46 11.95 -22.82 5.77
C ALA A 46 10.47 -23.02 5.42
N ASN A 47 9.62 -22.96 6.45
CA ASN A 47 8.18 -22.90 6.28
C ASN A 47 7.75 -21.48 6.61
N VAL A 48 7.20 -20.81 5.60
CA VAL A 48 6.71 -19.43 5.71
C VAL A 48 5.21 -19.45 5.48
N PHE A 49 4.47 -18.86 6.39
CA PHE A 49 3.03 -18.70 6.26
C PHE A 49 2.67 -17.25 6.52
N VAL A 50 2.08 -16.61 5.54
CA VAL A 50 1.75 -15.19 5.56
C VAL A 50 0.26 -14.98 5.35
N ILE A 51 -0.34 -14.21 6.24
CA ILE A 51 -1.68 -13.63 6.03
C ILE A 51 -1.61 -12.12 6.25
N THR A 52 -2.66 -11.39 5.91
CA THR A 52 -2.68 -9.91 6.00
C THR A 52 -2.36 -9.35 7.39
N SER A 53 -2.57 -10.13 8.45
CA SER A 53 -2.40 -9.70 9.85
C SER A 53 -1.32 -10.43 10.61
N SER A 54 -0.64 -11.42 10.01
CA SER A 54 0.37 -12.22 10.69
C SER A 54 1.33 -12.90 9.73
N ILE A 55 2.58 -13.06 10.19
CA ILE A 55 3.61 -13.86 9.53
C ILE A 55 4.08 -14.90 10.52
N VAL A 56 4.15 -16.17 10.11
CA VAL A 56 4.75 -17.27 10.89
C VAL A 56 5.92 -17.82 10.08
N LEU A 57 7.08 -17.89 10.70
CA LEU A 57 8.32 -18.35 10.10
C LEU A 57 8.90 -19.49 10.93
N THR A 58 9.09 -20.67 10.33
CA THR A 58 9.77 -21.80 10.94
C THR A 58 11.02 -22.14 10.12
N LEU A 59 12.17 -22.08 10.78
CA LEU A 59 13.48 -22.35 10.19
C LEU A 59 14.07 -23.60 10.81
N ASN A 60 14.53 -24.52 9.99
CA ASN A 60 15.28 -25.71 10.42
C ASN A 60 16.72 -25.63 9.89
N PHE A 61 17.70 -25.84 10.77
CA PHE A 61 19.12 -25.77 10.46
C PHE A 61 19.80 -27.16 10.62
N LYS A 62 20.96 -27.32 9.96
CA LYS A 62 21.72 -28.59 9.92
C LYS A 62 22.15 -29.15 11.28
N ASP A 63 22.34 -28.26 12.24
CA ASP A 63 22.68 -28.59 13.63
C ASP A 63 21.49 -29.05 14.48
N GLY A 64 20.35 -29.32 13.86
CA GLY A 64 19.12 -29.77 14.52
C GLY A 64 18.37 -28.66 15.24
N ILE A 65 18.80 -27.42 15.11
CA ILE A 65 18.12 -26.26 15.68
C ILE A 65 16.89 -25.93 14.83
N GLN A 66 15.74 -25.83 15.50
CA GLN A 66 14.51 -25.34 14.90
C GLN A 66 14.07 -24.08 15.63
N ILE A 67 13.78 -23.02 14.88
CA ILE A 67 13.24 -21.76 15.38
C ILE A 67 11.89 -21.54 14.74
N THR A 68 10.89 -21.22 15.54
CA THR A 68 9.56 -20.82 15.08
C THR A 68 9.22 -19.50 15.73
N ASP A 69 9.06 -18.48 14.90
CA ASP A 69 8.68 -17.14 15.32
C ASP A 69 7.45 -16.66 14.57
N SER A 70 6.74 -15.70 15.16
CA SER A 70 5.59 -15.08 14.54
C SER A 70 5.59 -13.57 14.76
N ARG A 71 5.11 -12.83 13.76
CA ARG A 71 4.93 -11.38 13.83
C ARG A 71 3.48 -11.04 13.56
N ARG A 72 2.85 -10.31 14.46
CA ARG A 72 1.54 -9.73 14.22
C ARG A 72 1.70 -8.40 13.47
N VAL A 73 1.01 -8.26 12.35
CA VAL A 73 0.96 -7.03 11.55
C VAL A 73 -0.30 -6.27 11.89
N LEU A 74 -0.15 -5.08 12.48
CA LEU A 74 -1.28 -4.30 13.03
C LEU A 74 -1.89 -3.30 12.05
N SER A 75 -1.18 -2.94 10.98
CA SER A 75 -1.68 -1.99 10.00
C SER A 75 -1.29 -2.40 8.58
N ASN A 76 -2.21 -2.20 7.65
CA ASN A 76 -1.90 -2.27 6.24
C ASN A 76 -1.44 -0.87 5.82
N GLY A 77 -0.20 -0.78 5.31
CA GLY A 77 0.32 0.42 4.67
C GLY A 77 -0.30 0.67 3.31
N GLY A 78 0.21 1.68 2.63
CA GLY A 78 -0.09 1.92 1.23
C GLY A 78 0.74 1.03 0.30
N THR A 79 0.70 1.33 -0.99
CA THR A 79 1.58 0.68 -1.97
C THR A 79 2.84 1.51 -2.18
N ASP A 80 4.01 0.90 -1.94
CA ASP A 80 5.33 1.52 -2.19
C ASP A 80 6.20 0.58 -3.03
N PHE A 81 6.08 0.71 -4.35
CA PHE A 81 6.86 -0.09 -5.30
C PHE A 81 8.36 0.17 -5.21
N GLY A 82 8.77 1.39 -4.84
CA GLY A 82 10.18 1.73 -4.69
C GLY A 82 10.85 0.95 -3.55
N LYS A 83 10.15 0.80 -2.43
CA LYS A 83 10.62 -0.05 -1.32
C LYS A 83 10.58 -1.53 -1.70
N LEU A 84 9.50 -1.99 -2.36
CA LEU A 84 9.38 -3.38 -2.79
C LEU A 84 10.49 -3.78 -3.77
N GLU A 85 10.88 -2.89 -4.68
CA GLU A 85 12.02 -3.11 -5.57
C GLU A 85 13.33 -3.30 -4.79
N LYS A 86 13.58 -2.44 -3.80
CA LYS A 86 14.78 -2.53 -2.95
C LYS A 86 14.82 -3.81 -2.10
N PHE A 87 13.68 -4.23 -1.53
CA PHE A 87 13.61 -5.52 -0.80
C PHE A 87 13.88 -6.70 -1.74
N ASN A 88 13.36 -6.67 -2.95
CA ASN A 88 13.61 -7.70 -3.94
C ASN A 88 15.09 -7.73 -4.37
N ASP A 89 15.71 -6.57 -4.60
CA ASP A 89 17.15 -6.47 -4.90
C ASP A 89 17.98 -7.00 -3.73
N LEU A 90 17.69 -6.59 -2.50
CA LEU A 90 18.35 -7.07 -1.30
C LEU A 90 18.28 -8.59 -1.19
N SER A 91 17.09 -9.18 -1.38
CA SER A 91 16.94 -10.64 -1.32
C SER A 91 17.73 -11.37 -2.37
N ARG A 92 17.83 -10.83 -3.60
CA ARG A 92 18.62 -11.40 -4.68
C ARG A 92 20.13 -11.32 -4.41
N ARG A 93 20.59 -10.18 -3.89
CA ARG A 93 22.01 -10.01 -3.49
C ARG A 93 22.39 -10.99 -2.39
N CYS A 94 21.55 -11.14 -1.35
CA CYS A 94 21.79 -12.09 -0.27
C CYS A 94 21.73 -13.55 -0.74
N ALA A 95 20.91 -13.88 -1.75
CA ALA A 95 20.85 -15.23 -2.31
C ALA A 95 22.17 -15.64 -3.02
N VAL A 96 22.91 -14.67 -3.59
CA VAL A 96 24.20 -14.90 -4.22
C VAL A 96 25.34 -14.87 -3.19
N LYS A 97 25.31 -13.89 -2.31
CA LYS A 97 26.31 -13.68 -1.26
C LYS A 97 25.61 -13.13 -0.01
N PRO A 98 25.36 -13.97 1.00
CA PRO A 98 24.75 -13.52 2.25
C PRO A 98 25.57 -12.40 2.90
N LEU A 99 24.89 -11.35 3.30
CA LEU A 99 25.45 -10.27 4.10
C LEU A 99 25.62 -10.74 5.55
N SER A 100 26.49 -10.07 6.32
CA SER A 100 26.46 -10.25 7.77
C SER A 100 25.13 -9.77 8.34
N LEU A 101 24.73 -10.24 9.53
CA LEU A 101 23.46 -9.84 10.15
C LEU A 101 23.42 -8.33 10.44
N ASP A 102 24.58 -7.73 10.77
CA ASP A 102 24.68 -6.29 11.00
C ASP A 102 24.48 -5.48 9.72
N GLU A 103 25.07 -5.94 8.60
CA GLU A 103 24.86 -5.33 7.28
C GLU A 103 23.41 -5.48 6.81
N LEU A 104 22.80 -6.66 7.01
CA LEU A 104 21.40 -6.90 6.68
C LEU A 104 20.48 -5.95 7.45
N GLU A 105 20.69 -5.81 8.74
CA GLU A 105 19.91 -4.89 9.58
C GLU A 105 20.06 -3.43 9.12
N ALA A 106 21.27 -3.00 8.79
CA ALA A 106 21.53 -1.65 8.28
C ALA A 106 20.84 -1.39 6.94
N GLU A 107 20.88 -2.36 6.01
CA GLU A 107 20.18 -2.29 4.71
C GLU A 107 18.66 -2.21 4.89
N LEU A 108 18.08 -3.05 5.76
CA LEU A 108 16.65 -3.03 6.07
C LEU A 108 16.21 -1.68 6.64
N LYS A 109 16.98 -1.12 7.58
CA LYS A 109 16.73 0.22 8.13
C LYS A 109 16.80 1.29 7.05
N THR A 110 17.79 1.22 6.16
CA THR A 110 17.96 2.16 5.05
C THR A 110 16.77 2.12 4.08
N VAL A 111 16.30 0.92 3.72
CA VAL A 111 15.12 0.77 2.86
C VAL A 111 13.88 1.35 3.52
N ASN A 112 13.67 1.08 4.81
CA ASN A 112 12.50 1.55 5.55
C ASN A 112 12.47 3.07 5.74
N GLN A 113 13.61 3.73 5.88
CA GLN A 113 13.71 5.19 6.05
C GLN A 113 13.48 5.97 4.74
N ASN A 114 13.60 5.33 3.58
CA ASN A 114 13.39 6.00 2.30
C ASN A 114 11.92 6.40 2.14
N ALA A 115 11.66 7.70 2.17
CA ALA A 115 10.36 8.29 1.90
C ALA A 115 10.32 8.88 0.49
N VAL A 116 9.15 8.81 -0.15
CA VAL A 116 8.93 9.49 -1.43
C VAL A 116 8.98 11.02 -1.21
N PRO A 117 9.75 11.77 -2.00
CA PRO A 117 9.78 13.22 -1.88
C PRO A 117 8.38 13.84 -2.05
N LEU A 118 8.02 14.78 -1.17
CA LEU A 118 6.69 15.41 -1.18
C LEU A 118 6.33 16.01 -2.53
N LEU A 119 7.30 16.65 -3.21
CA LEU A 119 7.07 17.23 -4.53
C LEU A 119 6.61 16.17 -5.55
N LYS A 120 7.19 14.96 -5.52
CA LYS A 120 6.78 13.88 -6.41
C LYS A 120 5.36 13.40 -6.09
N MET A 121 4.97 13.37 -4.82
CA MET A 121 3.61 13.01 -4.42
C MET A 121 2.59 14.03 -4.94
N TYR A 122 2.84 15.32 -4.74
CA TYR A 122 1.96 16.38 -5.24
C TYR A 122 1.87 16.39 -6.78
N LEU A 123 2.99 16.33 -7.48
CA LEU A 123 2.99 16.27 -8.94
C LEU A 123 2.27 15.02 -9.46
N GLY A 124 2.53 13.86 -8.85
CA GLY A 124 1.87 12.61 -9.20
C GLY A 124 0.35 12.69 -9.02
N SER A 125 -0.12 13.23 -7.91
CA SER A 125 -1.55 13.41 -7.65
C SER A 125 -2.22 14.37 -8.64
N ALA A 126 -1.57 15.49 -8.94
CA ALA A 126 -2.09 16.46 -9.90
C ALA A 126 -2.20 15.86 -11.31
N PHE A 127 -1.13 15.22 -11.78
CA PHE A 127 -1.15 14.60 -13.12
C PHE A 127 -2.13 13.42 -13.19
N ALA A 128 -2.26 12.62 -12.15
CA ALA A 128 -3.20 11.51 -12.12
C ALA A 128 -4.64 12.01 -12.14
N ALA A 129 -5.04 12.90 -11.23
CA ALA A 129 -6.40 13.45 -11.20
C ALA A 129 -6.77 14.15 -12.48
N GLY A 130 -5.92 15.07 -12.97
CA GLY A 130 -6.15 15.80 -14.21
C GLY A 130 -6.19 14.89 -15.43
N GLY A 131 -5.27 13.93 -15.51
CA GLY A 131 -5.21 12.97 -16.62
C GLY A 131 -6.44 12.07 -16.67
N PHE A 132 -6.91 11.56 -15.54
CA PHE A 132 -8.13 10.76 -15.49
C PHE A 132 -9.38 11.57 -15.82
N ALA A 133 -9.50 12.80 -15.33
CA ALA A 133 -10.63 13.67 -15.68
C ALA A 133 -10.76 13.84 -17.19
N VAL A 134 -9.65 14.14 -17.89
CA VAL A 134 -9.62 14.27 -19.36
C VAL A 134 -9.86 12.92 -20.03
N PHE A 135 -9.24 11.84 -19.55
CA PHE A 135 -9.40 10.49 -20.08
C PHE A 135 -10.88 10.02 -20.08
N PHE A 136 -11.63 10.37 -19.05
CA PHE A 136 -13.06 10.05 -18.95
C PHE A 136 -13.97 11.06 -19.66
N GLY A 137 -13.43 11.89 -20.54
CA GLY A 137 -14.18 12.79 -21.43
C GLY A 137 -14.39 14.19 -20.90
N GLY A 138 -13.67 14.61 -19.88
CA GLY A 138 -13.61 16.01 -19.43
C GLY A 138 -12.79 16.87 -20.40
N THR A 139 -13.03 18.18 -20.35
CA THR A 139 -12.23 19.16 -21.09
C THR A 139 -10.87 19.39 -20.45
N VAL A 140 -9.98 20.09 -21.12
CA VAL A 140 -8.68 20.49 -20.53
C VAL A 140 -8.87 21.35 -19.28
N VAL A 141 -9.93 22.17 -19.23
CA VAL A 141 -10.26 23.00 -18.06
C VAL A 141 -10.67 22.12 -16.88
N ASP A 142 -11.51 21.11 -17.12
CA ASP A 142 -11.89 20.11 -16.10
C ASP A 142 -10.65 19.38 -15.57
N GLY A 143 -9.72 19.01 -16.47
CA GLY A 143 -8.45 18.39 -16.10
C GLY A 143 -7.56 19.26 -15.21
N ILE A 144 -7.47 20.55 -15.48
CA ILE A 144 -6.71 21.51 -14.64
C ILE A 144 -7.35 21.63 -13.27
N LEU A 145 -8.68 21.71 -13.19
CA LEU A 145 -9.39 21.77 -11.91
C LEU A 145 -9.28 20.46 -11.13
N ALA A 146 -9.43 19.31 -11.78
CA ALA A 146 -9.18 18.01 -11.15
C ALA A 146 -7.74 17.92 -10.61
N ALA A 147 -6.74 18.44 -11.35
CA ALA A 147 -5.37 18.50 -10.85
C ALA A 147 -5.23 19.36 -9.58
N LEU A 148 -5.94 20.49 -9.49
CA LEU A 148 -5.96 21.32 -8.28
C LEU A 148 -6.63 20.61 -7.08
N PHE A 149 -7.76 19.95 -7.33
CA PHE A 149 -8.41 19.14 -6.28
C PHE A 149 -7.58 17.91 -5.91
N GLY A 150 -6.87 17.29 -6.87
CA GLY A 150 -5.89 16.24 -6.61
C GLY A 150 -4.75 16.69 -5.69
N LEU A 151 -4.25 17.93 -5.86
CA LEU A 151 -3.31 18.54 -4.92
C LEU A 151 -3.91 18.71 -3.52
N PHE A 152 -5.17 19.11 -3.44
CA PHE A 152 -5.89 19.24 -2.16
C PHE A 152 -6.05 17.87 -1.47
N ILE A 153 -6.44 16.83 -2.21
CA ILE A 153 -6.53 15.45 -1.68
C ILE A 153 -5.16 14.97 -1.18
N CYS A 154 -4.09 15.22 -1.95
CA CYS A 154 -2.73 14.89 -1.52
C CYS A 154 -2.34 15.62 -0.23
N PHE A 155 -2.69 16.90 -0.12
CA PHE A 155 -2.48 17.66 1.12
C PHE A 155 -3.26 17.05 2.30
N LEU A 156 -4.52 16.70 2.11
CA LEU A 156 -5.31 15.99 3.12
C LEU A 156 -4.65 14.67 3.50
N GLN A 157 -4.19 13.89 2.53
CA GLN A 157 -3.53 12.61 2.77
C GLN A 157 -2.28 12.77 3.65
N ILE A 158 -1.45 13.77 3.39
CA ILE A 158 -0.22 13.99 4.16
C ILE A 158 -0.53 14.50 5.58
N LYS A 159 -1.52 15.40 5.73
CA LYS A 159 -1.78 16.09 7.00
C LYS A 159 -2.84 15.41 7.87
N PHE A 160 -3.86 14.82 7.26
CA PHE A 160 -4.99 14.23 7.99
C PHE A 160 -4.84 12.73 8.25
N THR A 161 -4.14 11.96 7.39
CA THR A 161 -3.95 10.52 7.64
C THR A 161 -3.40 10.21 9.03
N PRO A 162 -2.38 10.95 9.56
CA PRO A 162 -1.87 10.69 10.91
C PRO A 162 -2.85 10.97 12.04
N ILE A 163 -3.90 11.78 11.79
CA ILE A 163 -4.89 12.22 12.79
C ILE A 163 -6.15 11.36 12.69
N CYS A 164 -6.41 10.77 11.52
CA CYS A 164 -7.61 9.97 11.29
C CYS A 164 -7.57 8.64 12.04
N PRO A 165 -8.69 8.20 12.64
CA PRO A 165 -8.76 6.93 13.35
C PRO A 165 -8.53 5.72 12.45
N ASN A 166 -8.90 5.81 11.17
CA ASN A 166 -8.70 4.75 10.17
C ASN A 166 -8.83 5.29 8.73
N ALA A 167 -8.43 4.47 7.76
CA ALA A 167 -8.48 4.81 6.34
C ALA A 167 -9.92 5.01 5.80
N LEU A 168 -10.92 4.32 6.37
CA LEU A 168 -12.32 4.48 5.97
C LEU A 168 -12.82 5.90 6.25
N PHE A 169 -12.55 6.39 7.46
CA PHE A 169 -12.91 7.75 7.85
C PHE A 169 -12.17 8.79 6.99
N PHE A 170 -10.88 8.58 6.75
CA PHE A 170 -10.11 9.45 5.87
C PHE A 170 -10.72 9.52 4.47
N ASN A 171 -11.03 8.37 3.85
CA ASN A 171 -11.61 8.32 2.51
C ASN A 171 -12.98 9.00 2.44
N PHE A 172 -13.84 8.77 3.45
CA PHE A 172 -15.14 9.42 3.53
C PHE A 172 -14.99 10.95 3.60
N VAL A 173 -14.16 11.46 4.52
CA VAL A 173 -13.97 12.91 4.72
C VAL A 173 -13.33 13.54 3.47
N SER A 174 -12.34 12.89 2.89
CA SER A 174 -11.67 13.39 1.67
C SER A 174 -12.64 13.45 0.49
N ALA A 175 -13.44 12.39 0.27
CA ALA A 175 -14.45 12.35 -0.77
C ALA A 175 -15.57 13.39 -0.53
N PHE A 176 -16.01 13.53 0.69
CA PHE A 176 -17.05 14.52 1.05
C PHE A 176 -16.55 15.95 0.84
N THR A 177 -15.37 16.29 1.35
CA THR A 177 -14.83 17.66 1.25
C THR A 177 -14.47 18.03 -0.18
N SER A 178 -13.80 17.14 -0.94
CA SER A 178 -13.50 17.40 -2.35
C SER A 178 -14.78 17.47 -3.19
N GLY A 179 -15.73 16.56 -2.95
CA GLY A 179 -17.05 16.56 -3.61
C GLY A 179 -17.84 17.85 -3.39
N LEU A 180 -17.88 18.37 -2.15
CA LEU A 180 -18.51 19.66 -1.85
C LEU A 180 -17.88 20.79 -2.67
N LEU A 181 -16.56 20.89 -2.67
CA LEU A 181 -15.84 21.94 -3.39
C LEU A 181 -16.07 21.85 -4.91
N ILE A 182 -16.10 20.63 -5.46
CA ILE A 182 -16.37 20.42 -6.89
C ILE A 182 -17.81 20.79 -7.24
N CYS A 183 -18.82 20.41 -6.41
CA CYS A 183 -20.20 20.80 -6.64
C CYS A 183 -20.38 22.32 -6.60
N LEU A 184 -19.77 23.01 -5.64
CA LEU A 184 -19.78 24.47 -5.56
C LEU A 184 -19.14 25.13 -6.78
N ALA A 185 -18.02 24.59 -7.25
CA ALA A 185 -17.36 25.07 -8.47
C ALA A 185 -18.27 24.88 -9.69
N GLY A 186 -18.94 23.72 -9.82
CA GLY A 186 -19.86 23.43 -10.94
C GLY A 186 -21.08 24.35 -10.94
N GLN A 187 -21.63 24.70 -9.79
CA GLN A 187 -22.73 25.69 -9.69
C GLN A 187 -22.28 27.09 -10.09
N THR A 188 -21.04 27.46 -9.72
CA THR A 188 -20.50 28.81 -10.02
C THR A 188 -20.11 28.95 -11.50
N PHE A 189 -19.63 27.86 -12.10
CA PHE A 189 -19.11 27.84 -13.47
C PHE A 189 -19.84 26.76 -14.29
N PRO A 190 -20.95 27.09 -14.98
CA PRO A 190 -21.79 26.12 -15.70
C PRO A 190 -21.11 25.37 -16.85
N TYR A 191 -19.93 25.81 -17.29
CA TYR A 191 -19.14 25.14 -18.33
C TYR A 191 -18.26 24.00 -17.81
N LEU A 192 -18.22 23.82 -16.49
CA LEU A 192 -17.46 22.74 -15.86
C LEU A 192 -18.27 21.46 -15.78
N HIS A 193 -17.62 20.36 -16.08
CA HIS A 193 -18.20 19.03 -15.94
C HIS A 193 -17.82 18.44 -14.58
N ALA A 194 -18.57 18.78 -13.54
CA ALA A 194 -18.32 18.36 -12.18
C ALA A 194 -18.20 16.82 -12.03
N ASP A 195 -18.98 16.06 -12.79
CA ASP A 195 -18.90 14.60 -12.87
C ASP A 195 -17.52 14.11 -13.32
N LYS A 196 -16.91 14.75 -14.33
CA LYS A 196 -15.58 14.39 -14.85
C LYS A 196 -14.46 14.73 -13.87
N ILE A 197 -14.58 15.89 -13.22
CA ILE A 197 -13.64 16.32 -12.18
C ILE A 197 -13.69 15.34 -11.01
N MET A 198 -14.91 14.97 -10.53
CA MET A 198 -15.07 13.98 -9.46
C MET A 198 -14.45 12.63 -9.82
N ILE A 199 -14.65 12.15 -11.06
CA ILE A 199 -14.06 10.88 -11.51
C ILE A 199 -12.52 10.95 -11.44
N GLY A 200 -11.91 12.07 -11.87
CA GLY A 200 -10.47 12.27 -11.76
C GLY A 200 -9.96 12.14 -10.33
N ASP A 201 -10.66 12.77 -9.39
CA ASP A 201 -10.30 12.77 -7.97
C ASP A 201 -10.56 11.42 -7.28
N ILE A 202 -11.67 10.75 -7.64
CA ILE A 202 -11.97 9.40 -7.14
C ILE A 202 -10.83 8.43 -7.47
N MET A 203 -10.23 8.53 -8.65
CA MET A 203 -9.14 7.64 -9.06
C MET A 203 -7.89 7.72 -8.17
N LEU A 204 -7.69 8.82 -7.45
CA LEU A 204 -6.61 8.92 -6.44
C LEU A 204 -6.90 8.13 -5.17
N LEU A 205 -8.18 7.95 -4.84
CA LEU A 205 -8.64 7.37 -3.56
C LEU A 205 -9.06 5.91 -3.71
N ILE A 206 -9.36 5.44 -4.92
CA ILE A 206 -9.73 4.04 -5.18
C ILE A 206 -8.52 3.13 -4.95
N PRO A 207 -8.65 2.06 -4.14
CA PRO A 207 -7.57 1.11 -3.89
C PRO A 207 -7.37 0.12 -5.05
N GLY A 208 -7.12 0.60 -6.28
CA GLY A 208 -7.07 -0.23 -7.49
C GLY A 208 -6.03 -1.33 -7.45
N ILE A 209 -4.81 -1.02 -7.03
CA ILE A 209 -3.71 -1.99 -6.89
C ILE A 209 -4.05 -3.04 -5.82
N ALA A 210 -4.65 -2.62 -4.70
CA ALA A 210 -5.05 -3.54 -3.64
C ALA A 210 -6.15 -4.51 -4.11
N ILE A 211 -7.11 -4.07 -4.94
CA ILE A 211 -8.12 -4.93 -5.56
C ILE A 211 -7.46 -5.96 -6.49
N THR A 212 -6.52 -5.52 -7.33
CA THR A 212 -5.78 -6.42 -8.23
C THR A 212 -4.99 -7.47 -7.46
N ASN A 213 -4.26 -7.05 -6.42
CA ASN A 213 -3.51 -7.97 -5.57
C ASN A 213 -4.43 -8.93 -4.79
N ALA A 214 -5.58 -8.45 -4.28
CA ALA A 214 -6.57 -9.31 -3.62
C ALA A 214 -7.10 -10.40 -4.56
N THR A 215 -7.42 -10.03 -5.81
CA THR A 215 -7.88 -10.98 -6.83
C THR A 215 -6.77 -11.98 -7.15
N ARG A 216 -5.54 -11.54 -7.28
CA ARG A 216 -4.39 -12.39 -7.56
C ARG A 216 -4.11 -13.37 -6.42
N ASP A 217 -4.11 -12.90 -5.18
CA ASP A 217 -3.92 -13.76 -3.99
C ASP A 217 -4.99 -14.87 -3.98
N MET A 218 -6.28 -14.55 -4.26
CA MET A 218 -7.33 -15.57 -4.38
C MET A 218 -7.07 -16.59 -5.48
N LEU A 219 -6.62 -16.16 -6.65
CA LEU A 219 -6.34 -17.04 -7.79
C LEU A 219 -5.13 -17.96 -7.54
N LEU A 220 -4.18 -17.53 -6.74
CA LEU A 220 -2.98 -18.29 -6.38
C LEU A 220 -3.19 -19.23 -5.19
N GLY A 221 -4.37 -19.22 -4.56
CA GLY A 221 -4.72 -20.11 -3.45
C GLY A 221 -4.70 -19.45 -2.07
N ASP A 222 -4.22 -18.21 -1.95
CA ASP A 222 -4.23 -17.43 -0.70
C ASP A 222 -5.60 -16.79 -0.46
N THR A 223 -6.65 -17.62 -0.52
CA THR A 223 -8.04 -17.19 -0.53
C THR A 223 -8.41 -16.37 0.69
N ILE A 224 -7.94 -16.74 1.88
CA ILE A 224 -8.25 -16.02 3.13
C ILE A 224 -7.73 -14.59 3.05
N SER A 225 -6.47 -14.40 2.70
CA SER A 225 -5.83 -13.10 2.57
C SER A 225 -6.46 -12.28 1.44
N GLY A 226 -6.74 -12.91 0.30
CA GLY A 226 -7.38 -12.27 -0.85
C GLY A 226 -8.79 -11.77 -0.52
N VAL A 227 -9.62 -12.58 0.13
CA VAL A 227 -10.98 -12.18 0.55
C VAL A 227 -10.92 -11.06 1.59
N MET A 228 -10.03 -11.11 2.56
CA MET A 228 -9.87 -10.05 3.55
C MET A 228 -9.46 -8.71 2.90
N LYS A 229 -8.48 -8.72 1.99
CA LYS A 229 -8.06 -7.54 1.22
C LYS A 229 -9.21 -7.01 0.36
N MET A 230 -9.96 -7.89 -0.33
CA MET A 230 -11.10 -7.50 -1.15
C MET A 230 -12.19 -6.83 -0.31
N MET A 231 -12.52 -7.38 0.86
CA MET A 231 -13.51 -6.80 1.77
C MET A 231 -13.07 -5.40 2.24
N GLN A 232 -11.80 -5.21 2.58
CA GLN A 232 -11.25 -3.89 2.92
C GLN A 232 -11.39 -2.91 1.76
N CYS A 233 -11.09 -3.34 0.53
CA CYS A 233 -11.25 -2.49 -0.66
C CYS A 233 -12.71 -2.08 -0.90
N LEU A 234 -13.67 -3.00 -0.71
CA LEU A 234 -15.10 -2.72 -0.83
C LEU A 234 -15.58 -1.72 0.22
N LEU A 235 -15.12 -1.85 1.47
CA LEU A 235 -15.42 -0.89 2.52
C LEU A 235 -14.85 0.50 2.21
N LEU A 236 -13.62 0.59 1.71
CA LEU A 236 -13.00 1.85 1.28
C LEU A 236 -13.78 2.48 0.12
N ALA A 237 -14.16 1.70 -0.90
CA ALA A 237 -14.97 2.18 -2.02
C ALA A 237 -16.36 2.64 -1.56
N GLY A 238 -16.98 1.92 -0.63
CA GLY A 238 -18.25 2.32 0.00
C GLY A 238 -18.15 3.65 0.74
N ALA A 239 -17.08 3.86 1.50
CA ALA A 239 -16.81 5.12 2.19
C ALA A 239 -16.66 6.30 1.21
N LEU A 240 -15.94 6.09 0.09
CA LEU A 240 -15.82 7.08 -0.99
C LEU A 240 -17.17 7.41 -1.62
N ALA A 241 -17.94 6.39 -1.98
CA ALA A 241 -19.26 6.56 -2.58
C ALA A 241 -20.21 7.34 -1.65
N CYS A 242 -20.24 6.98 -0.37
CA CYS A 242 -21.04 7.71 0.63
C CYS A 242 -20.61 9.18 0.76
N GLY A 243 -19.30 9.47 0.77
CA GLY A 243 -18.78 10.82 0.86
C GLY A 243 -19.21 11.70 -0.32
N PHE A 244 -18.99 11.23 -1.56
CA PHE A 244 -19.41 11.97 -2.76
C PHE A 244 -20.94 12.08 -2.89
N MET A 245 -21.68 10.99 -2.59
CA MET A 245 -23.15 11.00 -2.63
C MET A 245 -23.72 12.05 -1.66
N LEU A 246 -23.18 12.13 -0.46
CA LEU A 246 -23.60 13.12 0.52
C LEU A 246 -23.30 14.55 0.04
N ALA A 247 -22.14 14.79 -0.55
CA ALA A 247 -21.78 16.09 -1.11
C ALA A 247 -22.73 16.50 -2.25
N ILE A 248 -23.01 15.58 -3.18
CA ILE A 248 -23.96 15.81 -4.29
C ILE A 248 -25.37 16.09 -3.75
N SER A 249 -25.83 15.31 -2.77
CA SER A 249 -27.17 15.49 -2.19
C SER A 249 -27.35 16.84 -1.48
N LEU A 250 -26.29 17.40 -0.90
CA LEU A 250 -26.36 18.69 -0.19
C LEU A 250 -26.33 19.91 -1.12
N ILE A 251 -25.64 19.81 -2.25
CA ILE A 251 -25.40 20.97 -3.13
C ILE A 251 -25.96 20.75 -4.53
N GLY A 252 -26.00 19.50 -5.02
CA GLY A 252 -26.39 19.15 -6.38
C GLY A 252 -27.88 18.81 -6.54
N GLY A 253 -28.70 18.98 -5.49
CA GLY A 253 -30.16 18.75 -5.50
C GLY A 253 -30.92 19.93 -6.01
#